data_e1886b757cfe569010804d16399820f8
#
_entry.id   e1886b757cfe569010804d16399820f8
#
_cell.length_a   1.000
_cell.length_b   1.000
_cell.length_c   1.000
_cell.angle_alpha   90.00
_cell.angle_beta   90.00
_cell.angle_gamma   90.00
#
_symmetry.space_group_name_H-M   'P 1'
#
loop_
_entity.id
_entity.type
_entity.pdbx_description
1 polymer ?
#
loop_
_entity_poly.entity_id
_entity_poly.type
_entity_poly.pdbx_seq_one_letter_code
_entity_poly.pdbx_strand_id
1 'polypeptide(L)'
;QTPATSAGGIQGKEKAPPVSAEAAPQRERRPQPLDEVSTIFEQRGVLTPKYSVTFEPSFQYAHSSTNRIALTGYVIVPAVVVGLIDARDVDDDTFIAAIAARVGITNRLELEFKVPYVYRNNSAASAPISTPTPPSVFSNYGHGFGDEEATIRYQVNQPAGPGAIYIASLRGKLRTGKDPFEVTYADNVSGPSGEGIPTELPVGSGFYTVQPGITMIFPADPAVIFGSLSYQWNIKRDIGGVGTVDPGDAIGINFGMGIGLNENLSFSLGYDHTVVGKNTLDGSRLGNSKTTQVGAMLFGANYRLGPRTTMNMALGIGATPTAPDVQFTVKVPTNFF
;
A
#
# COMPACT_ATOMS: atom_id res chain seq x y z
N GLN A 1 86.21 11.72 69.19
CA GLN A 1 86.74 10.45 68.72
C GLN A 1 85.59 9.58 68.17
N THR A 2 85.64 9.35 66.91
CA THR A 2 84.94 8.34 66.12
C THR A 2 84.96 6.93 66.71
N PRO A 3 84.29 5.89 66.15
CA PRO A 3 83.50 5.76 64.92
C PRO A 3 82.19 4.96 65.07
N ALA A 4 81.34 5.04 64.07
CA ALA A 4 80.89 4.14 63.08
C ALA A 4 80.21 2.82 63.46
N THR A 5 79.13 2.51 62.82
CA THR A 5 78.82 1.32 62.05
C THR A 5 77.31 1.09 62.01
N SER A 6 76.63 1.46 61.00
CA SER A 6 75.98 0.66 59.97
C SER A 6 75.25 -0.63 60.38
N ALA A 7 73.99 -0.69 60.25
CA ALA A 7 73.26 -1.90 59.82
C ALA A 7 71.94 -1.52 59.09
N GLY A 8 71.83 -1.94 57.96
CA GLY A 8 70.71 -1.66 57.02
C GLY A 8 69.46 -2.36 57.40
N GLY A 9 68.36 -1.63 57.31
CA GLY A 9 67.02 -2.15 57.33
C GLY A 9 66.49 -2.22 55.92
N ILE A 10 66.15 -3.41 55.49
CA ILE A 10 65.50 -3.69 54.26
C ILE A 10 64.07 -3.18 54.32
N GLN A 11 63.83 -2.08 53.63
CA GLN A 11 62.43 -1.60 53.45
C GLN A 11 61.75 -2.51 52.43
N GLY A 12 60.78 -3.31 52.86
CA GLY A 12 59.84 -4.02 52.03
C GLY A 12 59.09 -3.05 51.14
N LYS A 13 59.15 -3.30 49.80
CA LYS A 13 58.28 -2.64 48.83
C LYS A 13 56.85 -3.07 49.12
N GLU A 14 56.07 -2.17 49.68
CA GLU A 14 54.63 -2.27 49.77
C GLU A 14 54.08 -2.24 48.31
N LYS A 15 53.50 -3.37 47.91
CA LYS A 15 52.91 -3.55 46.60
C LYS A 15 51.61 -2.77 46.55
N ALA A 16 51.56 -1.66 45.82
CA ALA A 16 50.35 -0.89 45.57
C ALA A 16 49.22 -1.83 45.10
N PRO A 17 47.95 -1.64 45.57
CA PRO A 17 46.81 -2.43 45.10
C PRO A 17 46.61 -2.20 43.62
N PRO A 18 46.13 -3.22 42.85
CA PRO A 18 45.86 -3.10 41.42
C PRO A 18 44.79 -2.04 41.23
N VAL A 19 45.12 -1.02 40.43
CA VAL A 19 44.18 -0.05 39.93
C VAL A 19 43.10 -0.84 39.19
N SER A 20 41.88 -0.86 39.74
CA SER A 20 40.70 -1.39 39.04
C SER A 20 40.65 -0.70 37.69
N ALA A 21 40.72 -1.48 36.60
CA ALA A 21 40.49 -1.00 35.28
C ALA A 21 39.06 -0.42 35.26
N GLU A 22 38.98 0.89 35.23
CA GLU A 22 37.76 1.63 35.02
C GLU A 22 37.13 1.10 33.75
N ALA A 23 35.99 0.39 33.88
CA ALA A 23 35.27 -0.18 32.77
C ALA A 23 35.00 0.96 31.78
N ALA A 24 35.55 0.86 30.57
CA ALA A 24 35.28 1.79 29.49
C ALA A 24 33.76 1.95 29.40
N PRO A 25 33.25 3.19 29.26
CA PRO A 25 31.81 3.43 29.17
C PRO A 25 31.25 2.53 28.07
N GLN A 26 30.34 1.63 28.44
CA GLN A 26 29.59 0.85 27.46
C GLN A 26 28.93 1.87 26.56
N ARG A 27 29.39 1.95 25.30
CA ARG A 27 28.69 2.71 24.30
C ARG A 27 27.29 2.13 24.30
N GLU A 28 26.32 2.91 24.78
CA GLU A 28 24.91 2.63 24.60
C GLU A 28 24.74 2.25 23.14
N ARG A 29 24.35 1.03 22.89
CA ARG A 29 23.98 0.59 21.54
C ARG A 29 22.85 1.51 21.16
N ARG A 30 23.11 2.47 20.28
CA ARG A 30 22.03 3.24 19.63
C ARG A 30 21.05 2.22 19.11
N PRO A 31 19.74 2.38 19.35
CA PRO A 31 18.74 1.55 18.71
C PRO A 31 19.04 1.54 17.22
N GLN A 32 19.27 0.37 16.65
CA GLN A 32 19.42 0.28 15.20
C GLN A 32 18.10 0.73 14.62
N PRO A 33 18.07 1.60 13.58
CA PRO A 33 16.84 1.96 12.92
C PRO A 33 16.12 0.67 12.54
N LEU A 34 14.86 0.55 12.95
CA LEU A 34 14.04 -0.58 12.58
C LEU A 34 13.92 -0.58 11.07
N ASP A 35 14.43 -1.61 10.41
CA ASP A 35 14.50 -1.73 8.94
C ASP A 35 13.10 -1.76 8.27
N GLU A 36 12.01 -1.58 9.03
CA GLU A 36 10.65 -1.91 8.58
C GLU A 36 9.58 -0.84 8.83
N VAL A 37 9.94 0.42 9.04
CA VAL A 37 8.96 1.47 9.30
C VAL A 37 8.09 1.82 8.08
N SER A 38 8.45 1.37 6.90
CA SER A 38 7.85 1.82 5.62
C SER A 38 6.69 0.97 5.10
N THR A 39 6.16 0.04 5.85
CA THR A 39 5.23 -0.97 5.34
C THR A 39 3.74 -0.58 5.37
N ILE A 40 3.37 0.61 5.77
CA ILE A 40 2.00 1.09 5.55
C ILE A 40 1.68 1.18 4.07
N PHE A 41 2.64 1.62 3.31
CA PHE A 41 2.56 1.71 1.86
C PHE A 41 3.25 0.47 1.32
N GLU A 42 2.80 -0.13 0.30
CA GLU A 42 3.29 -1.36 -0.33
C GLU A 42 4.81 -1.40 -0.63
N GLN A 43 5.57 -0.44 -0.10
CA GLN A 43 6.97 -0.27 -0.37
C GLN A 43 7.78 -0.50 0.90
N ARG A 44 8.69 -1.45 0.85
CA ARG A 44 9.70 -1.65 1.88
C ARG A 44 10.75 -0.56 1.80
N GLY A 45 11.20 -0.09 2.94
CA GLY A 45 12.32 0.82 3.02
C GLY A 45 13.65 0.23 2.55
N VAL A 46 13.76 -1.08 2.62
CA VAL A 46 14.92 -1.84 2.16
C VAL A 46 14.41 -2.96 1.27
N LEU A 47 15.05 -3.16 0.13
CA LEU A 47 14.71 -4.23 -0.80
C LEU A 47 15.10 -5.60 -0.24
N THR A 48 14.43 -6.65 -0.73
CA THR A 48 14.76 -8.04 -0.40
C THR A 48 16.22 -8.33 -0.75
N PRO A 49 17.02 -8.89 0.18
CA PRO A 49 18.43 -9.18 -0.06
C PRO A 49 18.63 -10.12 -1.26
N LYS A 50 19.81 -10.05 -1.87
CA LYS A 50 20.17 -10.91 -3.01
C LYS A 50 19.93 -12.40 -2.67
N TYR A 51 19.27 -13.10 -3.59
CA TYR A 51 18.93 -14.53 -3.51
C TYR A 51 17.96 -14.89 -2.36
N SER A 52 17.38 -13.90 -1.68
CA SER A 52 16.32 -14.13 -0.71
C SER A 52 14.96 -14.05 -1.39
N VAL A 53 14.02 -14.82 -0.85
CA VAL A 53 12.62 -14.80 -1.28
C VAL A 53 11.77 -14.39 -0.08
N THR A 54 10.87 -13.44 -0.29
CA THR A 54 9.86 -13.07 0.69
C THR A 54 8.50 -13.47 0.17
N PHE A 55 7.77 -14.22 0.97
CA PHE A 55 6.37 -14.54 0.74
C PHE A 55 5.51 -13.67 1.63
N GLU A 56 4.52 -12.98 1.06
CA GLU A 56 3.68 -12.03 1.76
C GLU A 56 2.21 -12.29 1.49
N PRO A 57 1.53 -13.07 2.34
CA PRO A 57 0.07 -13.06 2.38
C PRO A 57 -0.43 -11.73 2.92
N SER A 58 -1.52 -11.24 2.33
CA SER A 58 -2.16 -10.00 2.73
C SER A 58 -3.68 -10.12 2.69
N PHE A 59 -4.33 -9.34 3.53
CA PHE A 59 -5.77 -9.19 3.56
C PHE A 59 -6.11 -7.71 3.68
N GLN A 60 -7.04 -7.24 2.86
CA GLN A 60 -7.53 -5.88 2.86
C GLN A 60 -9.06 -5.88 2.90
N TYR A 61 -9.61 -5.02 3.70
CA TYR A 61 -11.02 -4.67 3.73
C TYR A 61 -11.17 -3.18 3.45
N ALA A 62 -12.09 -2.82 2.59
CA ALA A 62 -12.47 -1.44 2.34
C ALA A 62 -13.98 -1.30 2.34
N HIS A 63 -14.46 -0.27 3.04
CA HIS A 63 -15.88 0.11 3.10
C HIS A 63 -16.05 1.52 2.58
N SER A 64 -17.11 1.71 1.79
CA SER A 64 -17.50 3.01 1.27
C SER A 64 -19.02 3.13 1.29
N SER A 65 -19.53 4.17 1.93
CA SER A 65 -20.96 4.47 2.05
C SER A 65 -21.29 5.82 1.42
N THR A 66 -21.10 5.94 0.12
CA THR A 66 -21.37 7.20 -0.57
C THR A 66 -22.24 7.00 -1.80
N ASN A 67 -22.94 8.06 -2.21
CA ASN A 67 -23.69 8.12 -3.48
C ASN A 67 -22.80 8.01 -4.72
N ARG A 68 -21.53 7.60 -4.59
CA ARG A 68 -20.55 7.52 -5.67
C ARG A 68 -19.69 6.31 -5.49
N ILE A 69 -19.41 5.63 -6.59
CA ILE A 69 -18.45 4.53 -6.64
C ILE A 69 -17.07 5.08 -6.31
N ALA A 70 -16.57 4.75 -5.13
CA ALA A 70 -15.24 5.14 -4.72
C ALA A 70 -14.18 4.27 -5.40
N LEU A 71 -13.11 4.93 -5.85
CA LEU A 71 -11.94 4.28 -6.40
C LEU A 71 -10.98 3.94 -5.27
N THR A 72 -10.85 2.69 -4.93
CA THR A 72 -9.80 2.26 -4.01
C THR A 72 -8.51 1.96 -4.78
N GLY A 73 -7.36 2.19 -4.17
CA GLY A 73 -6.03 2.13 -4.81
C GLY A 73 -5.62 0.80 -5.46
N TYR A 74 -6.46 -0.23 -5.43
CA TYR A 74 -6.36 -1.43 -6.26
C TYR A 74 -7.49 -1.49 -7.26
N VAL A 75 -7.61 -0.42 -8.01
CA VAL A 75 -8.76 -0.12 -8.55
C VAL A 75 -9.17 -0.47 -9.85
N ILE A 76 -10.13 -0.94 -9.79
CA ILE A 76 -11.24 -0.93 -10.67
C ILE A 76 -11.53 0.52 -10.98
N VAL A 77 -11.11 0.95 -12.11
CA VAL A 77 -11.68 2.13 -12.75
C VAL A 77 -13.18 1.98 -12.59
N PRO A 78 -13.93 2.99 -12.09
CA PRO A 78 -15.36 2.87 -12.09
C PRO A 78 -15.73 2.36 -13.45
N ALA A 79 -16.44 1.25 -13.48
CA ALA A 79 -17.09 0.81 -14.68
C ALA A 79 -17.71 2.07 -15.26
N VAL A 80 -17.52 2.29 -16.55
CA VAL A 80 -18.20 3.36 -17.24
C VAL A 80 -19.63 3.30 -16.73
N VAL A 81 -20.03 4.26 -15.88
CA VAL A 81 -21.40 4.36 -15.42
C VAL A 81 -22.16 4.83 -16.64
N VAL A 82 -22.48 3.90 -17.48
CA VAL A 82 -23.41 4.07 -18.58
C VAL A 82 -24.77 3.91 -17.93
N GLY A 83 -25.30 5.02 -17.45
CA GLY A 83 -26.62 5.06 -16.87
C GLY A 83 -26.68 5.92 -15.60
N LEU A 84 -27.56 6.90 -15.59
CA LEU A 84 -27.95 7.65 -14.39
C LEU A 84 -28.75 6.73 -13.47
N ILE A 85 -28.07 5.95 -12.63
CA ILE A 85 -28.71 5.40 -11.45
C ILE A 85 -28.75 6.56 -10.44
N ASP A 86 -29.94 7.06 -10.16
CA ASP A 86 -30.18 7.97 -9.04
C ASP A 86 -30.17 7.15 -7.74
N ALA A 87 -29.04 6.50 -7.47
CA ALA A 87 -28.83 5.73 -6.26
C ALA A 87 -28.45 6.70 -5.16
N ARG A 88 -29.31 6.84 -4.17
CA ARG A 88 -29.08 7.80 -3.07
C ARG A 88 -28.16 7.28 -2.01
N ASP A 89 -28.12 5.97 -1.79
CA ASP A 89 -27.23 5.34 -0.82
C ASP A 89 -26.65 4.08 -1.46
N VAL A 90 -25.33 4.05 -1.60
CA VAL A 90 -24.58 2.90 -2.10
C VAL A 90 -23.54 2.52 -1.07
N ASP A 91 -23.71 1.33 -0.51
CA ASP A 91 -22.70 0.72 0.36
C ASP A 91 -21.89 -0.27 -0.46
N ASP A 92 -20.58 -0.14 -0.46
CA ASP A 92 -19.65 -1.03 -1.15
C ASP A 92 -18.65 -1.59 -0.14
N ASP A 93 -18.71 -2.90 0.07
CA ASP A 93 -17.76 -3.65 0.88
C ASP A 93 -16.85 -4.46 -0.04
N THR A 94 -15.56 -4.21 0.03
CA THR A 94 -14.56 -4.93 -0.76
C THR A 94 -13.57 -5.63 0.15
N PHE A 95 -13.43 -6.94 -0.05
CA PHE A 95 -12.43 -7.79 0.61
C PHE A 95 -11.44 -8.29 -0.43
N ILE A 96 -10.14 -8.12 -0.16
CA ILE A 96 -9.06 -8.57 -1.04
C ILE A 96 -8.10 -9.43 -0.22
N ALA A 97 -8.03 -10.71 -0.56
CA ALA A 97 -6.97 -11.59 -0.09
C ALA A 97 -5.92 -11.70 -1.19
N ALA A 98 -4.65 -11.44 -0.90
CA ALA A 98 -3.62 -11.55 -1.92
C ALA A 98 -2.37 -12.28 -1.40
N ILE A 99 -1.67 -12.87 -2.34
CA ILE A 99 -0.37 -13.48 -2.10
C ILE A 99 0.63 -12.76 -3.01
N ALA A 100 1.70 -12.23 -2.40
CA ALA A 100 2.82 -11.68 -3.13
C ALA A 100 4.09 -12.48 -2.86
N ALA A 101 4.90 -12.68 -3.89
CA ALA A 101 6.23 -13.25 -3.80
C ALA A 101 7.24 -12.20 -4.28
N ARG A 102 8.26 -11.91 -3.46
CA ARG A 102 9.35 -11.00 -3.78
C ARG A 102 10.66 -11.74 -3.83
N VAL A 103 11.47 -11.44 -4.82
CA VAL A 103 12.77 -12.08 -5.04
C VAL A 103 13.84 -10.99 -5.20
N GLY A 104 14.85 -11.02 -4.35
CA GLY A 104 16.03 -10.18 -4.50
C GLY A 104 16.98 -10.72 -5.58
N ILE A 105 17.01 -10.09 -6.75
CA ILE A 105 17.92 -10.47 -7.83
C ILE A 105 19.34 -9.99 -7.51
N THR A 106 19.43 -8.78 -7.02
CA THR A 106 20.69 -8.19 -6.49
C THR A 106 20.36 -7.49 -5.16
N ASN A 107 21.37 -6.98 -4.47
CA ASN A 107 21.12 -6.16 -3.26
C ASN A 107 20.42 -4.82 -3.57
N ARG A 108 20.17 -4.52 -4.84
CA ARG A 108 19.55 -3.27 -5.30
C ARG A 108 18.38 -3.49 -6.26
N LEU A 109 18.10 -4.72 -6.65
CA LEU A 109 17.04 -5.05 -7.60
C LEU A 109 16.15 -6.15 -7.04
N GLU A 110 14.87 -5.86 -6.92
CA GLU A 110 13.82 -6.76 -6.44
C GLU A 110 12.73 -6.89 -7.50
N LEU A 111 12.25 -8.11 -7.67
CA LEU A 111 11.06 -8.43 -8.45
C LEU A 111 9.97 -8.90 -7.52
N GLU A 112 8.73 -8.46 -7.78
CA GLU A 112 7.54 -8.90 -7.06
C GLU A 112 6.48 -9.35 -8.04
N PHE A 113 5.79 -10.42 -7.69
CA PHE A 113 4.59 -10.88 -8.37
C PHE A 113 3.48 -11.05 -7.33
N LYS A 114 2.26 -10.52 -7.62
CA LYS A 114 1.12 -10.52 -6.71
C LYS A 114 -0.13 -11.02 -7.42
N VAL A 115 -0.85 -11.92 -6.74
CA VAL A 115 -2.13 -12.49 -7.19
C VAL A 115 -3.20 -12.15 -6.15
N PRO A 116 -4.17 -11.30 -6.46
CA PRO A 116 -5.29 -11.00 -5.58
C PRO A 116 -6.49 -11.90 -5.86
N TYR A 117 -7.23 -12.24 -4.81
CA TYR A 117 -8.58 -12.76 -4.87
C TYR A 117 -9.52 -11.73 -4.24
N VAL A 118 -10.52 -11.31 -4.98
CA VAL A 118 -11.42 -10.21 -4.63
C VAL A 118 -12.81 -10.76 -4.35
N TYR A 119 -13.43 -10.31 -3.26
CA TYR A 119 -14.84 -10.44 -2.98
C TYR A 119 -15.43 -9.06 -2.78
N ARG A 120 -16.50 -8.75 -3.51
CA ARG A 120 -17.20 -7.47 -3.43
C ARG A 120 -18.66 -7.71 -3.14
N ASN A 121 -19.23 -6.85 -2.30
CA ASN A 121 -20.64 -6.76 -2.03
C ASN A 121 -21.07 -5.30 -2.15
N ASN A 122 -22.07 -5.04 -2.96
CA ASN A 122 -22.62 -3.71 -3.16
C ASN A 122 -24.10 -3.75 -2.85
N SER A 123 -24.56 -2.79 -2.06
CA SER A 123 -25.96 -2.57 -1.77
C SER A 123 -26.34 -1.17 -2.21
N ALA A 124 -27.31 -1.05 -3.11
CA ALA A 124 -27.78 0.22 -3.62
C ALA A 124 -29.27 0.39 -3.35
N ALA A 125 -29.65 1.50 -2.71
CA ALA A 125 -31.04 1.88 -2.55
C ALA A 125 -31.43 2.89 -3.64
N SER A 126 -32.37 2.54 -4.53
CA SER A 126 -32.90 3.43 -5.54
C SER A 126 -34.29 3.89 -5.16
N ALA A 127 -34.49 5.20 -5.05
CA ALA A 127 -35.81 5.83 -4.89
C ALA A 127 -36.17 6.58 -6.18
N PRO A 128 -37.19 6.19 -6.95
CA PRO A 128 -37.65 6.96 -8.10
C PRO A 128 -38.17 8.32 -7.65
N ILE A 129 -37.68 9.41 -8.25
CA ILE A 129 -38.03 10.79 -7.90
C ILE A 129 -39.53 11.10 -8.20
N SER A 130 -40.17 10.30 -9.06
CA SER A 130 -41.49 10.64 -9.60
C SER A 130 -42.68 9.86 -9.02
N THR A 131 -42.48 8.86 -8.18
CA THR A 131 -43.57 8.04 -7.60
C THR A 131 -43.30 7.76 -6.13
N PRO A 132 -44.36 7.78 -5.28
CA PRO A 132 -44.24 7.44 -3.86
C PRO A 132 -44.10 5.91 -3.67
N THR A 133 -43.17 5.30 -4.37
CA THR A 133 -42.86 3.88 -4.25
C THR A 133 -41.77 3.71 -3.19
N PRO A 134 -41.84 2.69 -2.31
CA PRO A 134 -40.76 2.40 -1.38
C PRO A 134 -39.44 2.23 -2.11
N PRO A 135 -38.30 2.66 -1.52
CA PRO A 135 -37.02 2.48 -2.14
C PRO A 135 -36.75 0.99 -2.39
N SER A 136 -36.38 0.65 -3.61
CA SER A 136 -35.96 -0.72 -3.96
C SER A 136 -34.50 -0.86 -3.59
N VAL A 137 -34.16 -1.83 -2.73
CA VAL A 137 -32.80 -2.18 -2.39
C VAL A 137 -32.35 -3.30 -3.32
N PHE A 138 -31.27 -3.04 -4.04
CA PHE A 138 -30.59 -4.03 -4.89
C PHE A 138 -29.26 -4.37 -4.23
N SER A 139 -28.99 -5.66 -4.03
CA SER A 139 -27.69 -6.12 -3.55
C SER A 139 -27.08 -7.04 -4.60
N ASN A 140 -25.85 -6.76 -4.99
CA ASN A 140 -25.07 -7.55 -5.91
C ASN A 140 -23.73 -7.92 -5.29
N TYR A 141 -23.23 -9.10 -5.61
CA TYR A 141 -21.92 -9.52 -5.18
C TYR A 141 -21.09 -10.01 -6.38
N GLY A 142 -19.78 -10.01 -6.20
CA GLY A 142 -18.84 -10.55 -7.16
C GLY A 142 -17.63 -11.13 -6.44
N HIS A 143 -17.09 -12.22 -6.95
CA HIS A 143 -15.89 -12.83 -6.39
C HIS A 143 -15.06 -13.51 -7.48
N GLY A 144 -13.76 -13.57 -7.27
CA GLY A 144 -12.84 -14.23 -8.19
C GLY A 144 -11.42 -13.71 -8.08
N PHE A 145 -10.55 -14.23 -8.93
CA PHE A 145 -9.22 -13.66 -9.06
C PHE A 145 -9.33 -12.27 -9.68
N GLY A 146 -8.62 -11.31 -9.07
CA GLY A 146 -8.49 -9.96 -9.59
C GLY A 146 -7.38 -9.85 -10.64
N ASP A 147 -7.00 -8.62 -10.93
CA ASP A 147 -5.90 -8.33 -11.85
C ASP A 147 -4.55 -8.65 -11.21
N GLU A 148 -3.76 -9.50 -11.85
CA GLU A 148 -2.42 -9.84 -11.40
C GLU A 148 -1.47 -8.66 -11.60
N GLU A 149 -0.46 -8.55 -10.71
CA GLU A 149 0.50 -7.47 -10.72
C GLU A 149 1.94 -7.99 -10.70
N ALA A 150 2.80 -7.32 -11.45
CA ALA A 150 4.23 -7.52 -11.41
C ALA A 150 4.92 -6.18 -11.13
N THR A 151 5.89 -6.15 -10.22
CA THR A 151 6.62 -4.93 -9.85
C THR A 151 8.11 -5.17 -9.87
N ILE A 152 8.84 -4.23 -10.45
CA ILE A 152 10.30 -4.16 -10.40
C ILE A 152 10.67 -2.97 -9.52
N ARG A 153 11.57 -3.17 -8.54
CA ARG A 153 12.10 -2.10 -7.70
C ARG A 153 13.62 -2.06 -7.79
N TYR A 154 14.15 -0.86 -7.94
CA TYR A 154 15.58 -0.63 -8.02
C TYR A 154 16.00 0.47 -7.07
N GLN A 155 16.92 0.15 -6.15
CA GLN A 155 17.53 1.14 -5.26
C GLN A 155 18.56 1.96 -6.03
N VAL A 156 18.25 3.24 -6.25
CA VAL A 156 19.03 4.14 -7.10
C VAL A 156 20.38 4.49 -6.47
N ASN A 157 20.38 4.74 -5.14
CA ASN A 157 21.58 5.14 -4.42
C ASN A 157 21.84 4.26 -3.20
N GLN A 158 23.07 4.28 -2.72
CA GLN A 158 23.49 3.69 -1.45
C GLN A 158 24.26 4.75 -0.68
N PRO A 159 23.61 5.50 0.20
CA PRO A 159 24.29 6.53 0.97
C PRO A 159 25.35 5.89 1.88
N ALA A 160 26.55 6.44 1.86
CA ALA A 160 27.67 6.00 2.72
C ALA A 160 27.50 6.43 4.19
N GLY A 161 26.47 7.18 4.51
CA GLY A 161 26.14 7.72 5.85
C GLY A 161 24.69 8.10 5.94
N PRO A 162 24.28 8.90 6.96
CA PRO A 162 22.92 9.39 7.07
C PRO A 162 22.52 10.15 5.80
N GLY A 163 21.53 9.67 5.08
CA GLY A 163 21.09 10.26 3.84
C GLY A 163 19.84 9.59 3.31
N ALA A 164 19.18 10.24 2.35
CA ALA A 164 17.99 9.72 1.72
C ALA A 164 18.31 8.51 0.81
N ILE A 165 17.48 7.50 0.90
CA ILE A 165 17.48 6.34 0.01
C ILE A 165 16.39 6.57 -1.03
N TYR A 166 16.74 6.40 -2.31
CA TYR A 166 15.79 6.51 -3.41
C TYR A 166 15.57 5.15 -4.07
N ILE A 167 14.32 4.79 -4.27
CA ILE A 167 13.90 3.55 -4.90
C ILE A 167 13.01 3.90 -6.09
N ALA A 168 13.46 3.57 -7.29
CA ALA A 168 12.64 3.60 -8.48
C ALA A 168 11.82 2.32 -8.58
N SER A 169 10.57 2.42 -8.98
CA SER A 169 9.67 1.29 -9.18
C SER A 169 8.95 1.36 -10.52
N LEU A 170 8.65 0.19 -11.07
CA LEU A 170 7.80 0.03 -12.24
C LEU A 170 6.82 -1.10 -11.94
N ARG A 171 5.54 -0.78 -11.80
CA ARG A 171 4.46 -1.75 -11.61
C ARG A 171 3.70 -1.92 -12.91
N GLY A 172 3.47 -3.16 -13.30
CA GLY A 172 2.56 -3.56 -14.36
C GLY A 172 1.37 -4.30 -13.77
N LYS A 173 0.15 -3.95 -14.17
CA LYS A 173 -1.07 -4.66 -13.83
C LYS A 173 -1.63 -5.30 -15.09
N LEU A 174 -1.92 -6.59 -15.00
CA LEU A 174 -2.51 -7.39 -16.07
C LEU A 174 -4.04 -7.31 -15.99
N ARG A 175 -4.69 -7.66 -17.06
CA ARG A 175 -6.15 -7.75 -17.18
C ARG A 175 -6.57 -9.22 -17.07
N THR A 176 -6.48 -9.80 -15.89
CA THR A 176 -6.75 -11.21 -15.64
C THR A 176 -8.05 -11.45 -14.87
N GLY A 177 -8.50 -10.43 -14.12
CA GLY A 177 -9.77 -10.48 -13.41
C GLY A 177 -10.96 -10.25 -14.34
N LYS A 178 -12.14 -10.79 -13.94
CA LYS A 178 -13.39 -10.57 -14.67
C LYS A 178 -13.71 -9.07 -14.68
N ASP A 179 -13.77 -8.50 -15.87
CA ASP A 179 -13.88 -7.07 -16.05
C ASP A 179 -15.35 -6.59 -16.17
N PRO A 180 -15.61 -5.27 -16.05
CA PRO A 180 -16.95 -4.69 -16.15
C PRO A 180 -17.68 -4.97 -17.46
N PHE A 181 -16.95 -5.28 -18.53
CA PHE A 181 -17.52 -5.54 -19.86
C PHE A 181 -17.82 -7.04 -20.11
N GLU A 182 -17.39 -7.91 -19.18
CA GLU A 182 -17.63 -9.35 -19.19
C GLU A 182 -18.79 -9.77 -18.26
N VAL A 183 -19.29 -8.81 -17.47
CA VAL A 183 -20.41 -9.04 -16.55
C VAL A 183 -21.71 -9.17 -17.33
N THR A 184 -22.54 -10.16 -16.98
CA THR A 184 -23.87 -10.35 -17.57
C THR A 184 -24.89 -9.43 -16.91
N TYR A 185 -25.86 -8.97 -17.71
CA TYR A 185 -26.97 -8.12 -17.28
C TYR A 185 -28.27 -8.91 -17.34
N ALA A 186 -29.18 -8.64 -16.43
CA ALA A 186 -30.51 -9.27 -16.43
C ALA A 186 -31.39 -8.60 -17.49
N ASP A 187 -31.81 -9.38 -18.50
CA ASP A 187 -32.56 -8.87 -19.66
C ASP A 187 -33.95 -8.32 -19.36
N ASN A 188 -34.54 -8.61 -18.19
CA ASN A 188 -35.94 -8.31 -17.87
C ASN A 188 -36.15 -7.20 -16.84
N VAL A 189 -35.09 -6.57 -16.37
CA VAL A 189 -35.17 -5.49 -15.38
C VAL A 189 -34.51 -4.24 -15.98
N SER A 190 -35.34 -3.33 -16.46
CA SER A 190 -34.86 -2.03 -16.91
C SER A 190 -34.41 -1.24 -15.69
N GLY A 191 -33.11 -0.96 -15.60
CA GLY A 191 -32.60 0.07 -14.72
C GLY A 191 -33.17 1.45 -15.08
N PRO A 192 -32.94 2.48 -14.27
CA PRO A 192 -33.46 3.84 -14.51
C PRO A 192 -33.11 4.44 -15.88
N SER A 193 -32.11 3.90 -16.56
CA SER A 193 -31.64 4.30 -17.90
C SER A 193 -32.05 3.34 -19.01
N GLY A 194 -32.84 2.30 -18.73
CA GLY A 194 -33.25 1.32 -19.74
C GLY A 194 -32.24 0.21 -19.97
N GLU A 195 -31.13 0.19 -19.27
CA GLU A 195 -30.12 -0.86 -19.29
C GLU A 195 -30.36 -1.88 -18.17
N GLY A 196 -29.99 -3.15 -18.43
CA GLY A 196 -30.18 -4.23 -17.45
C GLY A 196 -29.39 -3.98 -16.16
N ILE A 197 -29.81 -4.59 -15.06
CA ILE A 197 -29.06 -4.59 -13.80
C ILE A 197 -27.97 -5.65 -13.90
N PRO A 198 -26.69 -5.32 -13.57
CA PRO A 198 -25.63 -6.33 -13.60
C PRO A 198 -25.96 -7.45 -12.60
N THR A 199 -25.81 -8.69 -13.00
CA THR A 199 -26.10 -9.88 -12.16
C THR A 199 -24.97 -10.18 -11.18
N GLU A 200 -23.78 -9.62 -11.40
CA GLU A 200 -22.60 -9.79 -10.56
C GLU A 200 -21.68 -8.57 -10.65
N LEU A 201 -20.83 -8.37 -9.66
CA LEU A 201 -19.87 -7.28 -9.63
C LEU A 201 -18.54 -7.71 -10.30
N PRO A 202 -17.89 -6.83 -11.06
CA PRO A 202 -16.58 -7.10 -11.63
C PRO A 202 -15.51 -7.15 -10.54
N VAL A 203 -14.52 -7.99 -10.72
CA VAL A 203 -13.36 -8.15 -9.81
C VAL A 203 -12.04 -7.72 -10.44
N GLY A 204 -12.02 -7.47 -11.74
CA GLY A 204 -10.93 -6.90 -12.52
C GLY A 204 -11.25 -5.52 -13.07
N SER A 205 -10.22 -4.78 -13.49
CA SER A 205 -10.37 -3.42 -14.05
C SER A 205 -10.71 -3.43 -15.55
N GLY A 206 -10.33 -4.49 -16.24
CA GLY A 206 -10.47 -4.60 -17.70
C GLY A 206 -9.39 -3.88 -18.50
N PHE A 207 -8.39 -3.29 -17.86
CA PHE A 207 -7.34 -2.52 -18.50
C PHE A 207 -5.94 -2.91 -18.02
N TYR A 208 -4.99 -2.94 -18.95
CA TYR A 208 -3.57 -2.99 -18.61
C TYR A 208 -3.14 -1.65 -18.06
N THR A 209 -2.28 -1.69 -17.05
CA THR A 209 -1.76 -0.48 -16.42
C THR A 209 -0.25 -0.58 -16.26
N VAL A 210 0.44 0.53 -16.50
CA VAL A 210 1.88 0.68 -16.22
C VAL A 210 2.05 1.86 -15.27
N GLN A 211 2.75 1.64 -14.15
CA GLN A 211 2.91 2.66 -13.13
C GLN A 211 4.38 2.81 -12.72
N PRO A 212 5.13 3.73 -13.33
CA PRO A 212 6.40 4.16 -12.79
C PRO A 212 6.21 4.95 -11.49
N GLY A 213 7.18 4.84 -10.60
CA GLY A 213 7.19 5.55 -9.32
C GLY A 213 8.58 5.75 -8.76
N ILE A 214 8.71 6.68 -7.85
CA ILE A 214 9.90 6.91 -7.07
C ILE A 214 9.53 7.08 -5.60
N THR A 215 10.28 6.42 -4.73
CA THR A 215 10.14 6.51 -3.28
C THR A 215 11.41 7.07 -2.68
N MET A 216 11.27 7.99 -1.77
CA MET A 216 12.34 8.52 -0.93
C MET A 216 12.11 8.06 0.52
N ILE A 217 13.17 7.57 1.15
CA ILE A 217 13.19 7.21 2.56
C ILE A 217 14.36 7.96 3.21
N PHE A 218 14.05 8.73 4.22
CA PHE A 218 15.03 9.53 4.95
C PHE A 218 15.06 9.10 6.42
N PRO A 219 16.08 8.35 6.87
CA PRO A 219 16.28 8.04 8.26
C PRO A 219 16.61 9.31 9.05
N ALA A 220 15.73 9.68 9.96
CA ALA A 220 15.90 10.83 10.86
C ALA A 220 15.66 10.33 12.30
N ASP A 221 16.74 10.05 13.04
CA ASP A 221 16.64 9.52 14.41
C ASP A 221 15.83 10.47 15.34
N PRO A 222 14.75 10.03 16.00
CA PRO A 222 14.24 8.65 16.13
C PRO A 222 13.19 8.25 15.07
N ALA A 223 12.96 9.04 14.06
CA ALA A 223 11.92 8.83 13.06
C ALA A 223 12.50 8.44 11.68
N VAL A 224 11.68 7.86 10.83
CA VAL A 224 11.95 7.71 9.41
C VAL A 224 10.90 8.49 8.64
N ILE A 225 11.32 9.40 7.79
CA ILE A 225 10.44 10.16 6.89
C ILE A 225 10.45 9.47 5.54
N PHE A 226 9.28 9.31 4.93
CA PHE A 226 9.18 8.72 3.61
C PHE A 226 8.18 9.50 2.75
N GLY A 227 8.36 9.38 1.45
CA GLY A 227 7.43 9.92 0.47
C GLY A 227 7.59 9.21 -0.85
N SER A 228 6.50 9.12 -1.62
CA SER A 228 6.54 8.59 -2.98
C SER A 228 5.69 9.40 -3.93
N LEU A 229 6.09 9.36 -5.19
CA LEU A 229 5.37 9.91 -6.33
C LEU A 229 5.23 8.79 -7.36
N SER A 230 4.04 8.63 -7.91
CA SER A 230 3.76 7.65 -8.95
C SER A 230 2.86 8.24 -10.03
N TYR A 231 3.03 7.74 -11.24
CA TYR A 231 2.15 8.03 -12.37
C TYR A 231 1.59 6.71 -12.90
N GLN A 232 0.27 6.59 -12.94
CA GLN A 232 -0.42 5.40 -13.44
C GLN A 232 -0.94 5.70 -14.83
N TRP A 233 -0.38 5.02 -15.80
CA TRP A 233 -0.82 5.06 -17.19
C TRP A 233 -1.73 3.87 -17.47
N ASN A 234 -3.01 4.15 -17.78
CA ASN A 234 -4.00 3.16 -18.16
C ASN A 234 -4.02 3.01 -19.67
N ILE A 235 -3.86 1.78 -20.17
CA ILE A 235 -3.81 1.53 -21.60
C ILE A 235 -5.24 1.42 -22.14
N LYS A 236 -5.60 2.31 -23.06
CA LYS A 236 -6.91 2.30 -23.72
C LYS A 236 -7.21 0.97 -24.40
N ARG A 237 -8.49 0.62 -24.47
CA ARG A 237 -8.97 -0.63 -25.03
C ARG A 237 -10.17 -0.40 -25.94
N ASP A 238 -10.19 -1.06 -27.08
CA ASP A 238 -11.38 -1.20 -27.92
C ASP A 238 -12.26 -2.33 -27.37
N ILE A 239 -13.52 -2.02 -27.09
CA ILE A 239 -14.50 -2.93 -26.50
C ILE A 239 -15.63 -3.08 -27.51
N GLY A 240 -15.78 -4.29 -28.06
CA GLY A 240 -16.79 -4.58 -29.07
C GLY A 240 -18.20 -4.17 -28.61
N GLY A 241 -18.89 -3.39 -29.43
CA GLY A 241 -20.22 -2.86 -29.10
C GLY A 241 -20.26 -1.60 -28.22
N VAL A 242 -19.14 -1.20 -27.61
CA VAL A 242 -19.03 0.01 -26.77
C VAL A 242 -18.20 1.09 -27.44
N GLY A 243 -17.06 0.72 -28.04
CA GLY A 243 -16.08 1.66 -28.62
C GLY A 243 -14.73 1.61 -27.89
N THR A 244 -13.84 2.55 -28.23
CA THR A 244 -12.52 2.67 -27.57
C THR A 244 -12.63 3.43 -26.25
N VAL A 245 -12.54 2.71 -25.16
CA VAL A 245 -12.52 3.27 -23.81
C VAL A 245 -11.09 3.58 -23.40
N ASP A 246 -10.87 4.81 -22.95
CA ASP A 246 -9.60 5.28 -22.41
C ASP A 246 -9.83 5.75 -20.97
N PRO A 247 -9.46 4.95 -19.96
CA PRO A 247 -9.55 5.33 -18.56
C PRO A 247 -8.56 6.44 -18.26
N GLY A 248 -8.98 7.42 -17.49
CA GLY A 248 -8.09 8.51 -17.09
C GLY A 248 -6.84 7.99 -16.38
N ASP A 249 -5.70 8.57 -16.71
CA ASP A 249 -4.45 8.33 -15.98
C ASP A 249 -4.52 8.88 -14.56
N ALA A 250 -3.67 8.38 -13.66
CA ALA A 250 -3.65 8.84 -12.29
C ALA A 250 -2.26 9.25 -11.82
N ILE A 251 -2.23 10.26 -10.96
CA ILE A 251 -1.02 10.69 -10.25
C ILE A 251 -1.25 10.42 -8.77
N GLY A 252 -0.36 9.64 -8.17
CA GLY A 252 -0.37 9.32 -6.75
C GLY A 252 0.81 9.97 -6.03
N ILE A 253 0.52 10.56 -4.88
CA ILE A 253 1.51 11.12 -3.96
C ILE A 253 1.21 10.56 -2.59
N ASN A 254 2.20 10.00 -1.92
CA ASN A 254 2.09 9.68 -0.51
C ASN A 254 3.29 10.21 0.26
N PHE A 255 3.08 10.50 1.52
CA PHE A 255 4.14 10.90 2.43
C PHE A 255 3.75 10.57 3.87
N GLY A 256 4.75 10.41 4.70
CA GLY A 256 4.52 10.09 6.11
C GLY A 256 5.79 9.98 6.90
N MET A 257 5.61 9.57 8.15
CA MET A 257 6.69 9.33 9.08
C MET A 257 6.41 8.09 9.91
N GLY A 258 7.47 7.40 10.30
CA GLY A 258 7.40 6.25 11.18
C GLY A 258 8.34 6.41 12.36
N ILE A 259 7.95 5.90 13.52
CA ILE A 259 8.71 5.94 14.76
C ILE A 259 8.77 4.54 15.34
N GLY A 260 9.99 4.08 15.66
CA GLY A 260 10.20 2.87 16.43
C GLY A 260 9.87 3.10 17.89
N LEU A 261 8.93 2.34 18.47
CA LEU A 261 8.61 2.39 19.90
C LEU A 261 9.52 1.47 20.70
N ASN A 262 9.86 0.32 20.13
CA ASN A 262 10.81 -0.66 20.68
C ASN A 262 11.35 -1.56 19.56
N GLU A 263 12.14 -2.58 19.90
CA GLU A 263 12.77 -3.49 18.92
C GLU A 263 11.76 -4.30 18.07
N ASN A 264 10.52 -4.43 18.53
CA ASN A 264 9.50 -5.25 17.88
C ASN A 264 8.32 -4.45 17.35
N LEU A 265 8.15 -3.19 17.75
CA LEU A 265 6.95 -2.41 17.43
C LEU A 265 7.35 -1.05 16.90
N SER A 266 6.81 -0.70 15.74
CA SER A 266 6.86 0.66 15.19
C SER A 266 5.47 1.15 14.83
N PHE A 267 5.32 2.46 14.88
CA PHE A 267 4.11 3.18 14.48
C PHE A 267 4.42 4.11 13.32
N SER A 268 3.44 4.34 12.49
CA SER A 268 3.58 5.30 11.40
C SER A 268 2.28 6.03 11.13
N LEU A 269 2.44 7.25 10.63
CA LEU A 269 1.37 8.15 10.23
C LEU A 269 1.70 8.68 8.84
N GLY A 270 0.72 8.71 7.94
CA GLY A 270 0.92 9.21 6.60
C GLY A 270 -0.35 9.72 5.97
N TYR A 271 -0.20 10.23 4.76
CA TYR A 271 -1.28 10.67 3.89
C TYR A 271 -1.02 10.17 2.48
N ASP A 272 -2.04 9.59 1.89
CA ASP A 272 -2.07 9.19 0.49
C ASP A 272 -3.05 10.07 -0.28
N HIS A 273 -2.66 10.48 -1.49
CA HIS A 273 -3.52 11.26 -2.35
C HIS A 273 -3.32 10.86 -3.81
N THR A 274 -4.41 10.48 -4.45
CA THR A 274 -4.42 10.10 -5.85
C THR A 274 -5.40 10.98 -6.62
N VAL A 275 -4.93 11.57 -7.71
CA VAL A 275 -5.73 12.34 -8.66
C VAL A 275 -5.91 11.52 -9.92
N VAL A 276 -7.14 11.17 -10.24
CA VAL A 276 -7.51 10.37 -11.42
C VAL A 276 -8.10 11.28 -12.48
N GLY A 277 -7.59 11.18 -13.69
CA GLY A 277 -8.04 11.93 -14.87
C GLY A 277 -9.44 11.52 -15.33
N LYS A 278 -9.92 12.18 -16.38
CA LYS A 278 -11.22 11.91 -16.96
C LYS A 278 -11.16 10.73 -17.92
N ASN A 279 -12.21 9.92 -17.92
CA ASN A 279 -12.39 8.87 -18.91
C ASN A 279 -12.86 9.42 -20.24
N THR A 280 -12.44 8.81 -21.35
CA THR A 280 -12.91 9.12 -22.70
C THR A 280 -13.44 7.89 -23.39
N LEU A 281 -14.39 8.09 -24.30
CA LEU A 281 -14.95 7.09 -25.20
C LEU A 281 -14.80 7.59 -26.62
N ASP A 282 -14.15 6.83 -27.49
CA ASP A 282 -13.84 7.19 -28.89
C ASP A 282 -13.16 8.58 -29.01
N GLY A 283 -12.27 8.89 -28.05
CA GLY A 283 -11.57 10.18 -27.97
C GLY A 283 -12.41 11.36 -27.47
N SER A 284 -13.71 11.16 -27.26
CA SER A 284 -14.61 12.17 -26.71
C SER A 284 -14.77 11.98 -25.20
N ARG A 285 -14.82 13.08 -24.45
CA ARG A 285 -15.05 13.01 -22.99
C ARG A 285 -16.45 12.49 -22.72
N LEU A 286 -16.53 11.49 -21.84
CA LEU A 286 -17.82 11.07 -21.30
C LEU A 286 -18.43 12.22 -20.52
N GLY A 287 -19.68 12.60 -20.82
CA GLY A 287 -20.33 13.82 -20.32
C GLY A 287 -20.32 13.96 -18.78
N ASN A 288 -20.33 12.84 -18.06
CA ASN A 288 -20.30 12.78 -16.59
C ASN A 288 -18.91 12.50 -16.00
N SER A 289 -17.87 12.29 -16.85
CA SER A 289 -16.51 12.04 -16.35
C SER A 289 -15.90 13.31 -15.76
N LYS A 290 -15.53 13.22 -14.48
CA LYS A 290 -14.85 14.30 -13.74
C LYS A 290 -13.50 13.79 -13.26
N THR A 291 -12.56 14.72 -13.09
CA THR A 291 -11.33 14.44 -12.36
C THR A 291 -11.70 14.06 -10.92
N THR A 292 -11.23 12.95 -10.45
CA THR A 292 -11.52 12.40 -9.12
C THR A 292 -10.30 12.52 -8.24
N GLN A 293 -10.50 12.92 -6.98
CA GLN A 293 -9.43 13.01 -5.99
C GLN A 293 -9.73 12.05 -4.85
N VAL A 294 -8.83 11.12 -4.61
CA VAL A 294 -8.94 10.11 -3.54
C VAL A 294 -7.83 10.38 -2.54
N GLY A 295 -8.17 10.81 -1.36
CA GLY A 295 -7.22 11.10 -0.29
C GLY A 295 -7.57 10.36 0.98
N ALA A 296 -6.60 9.79 1.68
CA ALA A 296 -6.78 9.08 2.92
C ALA A 296 -5.66 9.37 3.93
N MET A 297 -6.02 9.51 5.19
CA MET A 297 -5.07 9.46 6.30
C MET A 297 -4.76 8.01 6.64
N LEU A 298 -3.47 7.70 6.84
CA LEU A 298 -2.99 6.35 7.06
C LEU A 298 -2.32 6.22 8.42
N PHE A 299 -2.76 5.26 9.19
CA PHE A 299 -2.21 4.90 10.49
C PHE A 299 -1.67 3.47 10.40
N GLY A 300 -0.43 3.24 10.76
CA GLY A 300 0.16 1.92 10.66
C GLY A 300 0.85 1.48 11.93
N ALA A 301 0.89 0.18 12.08
CA ALA A 301 1.64 -0.50 13.12
C ALA A 301 2.36 -1.71 12.52
N ASN A 302 3.66 -1.83 12.79
CA ASN A 302 4.43 -2.98 12.40
C ASN A 302 4.90 -3.71 13.65
N TYR A 303 4.63 -5.00 13.70
CA TYR A 303 5.00 -5.86 14.81
C TYR A 303 5.84 -7.04 14.33
N ARG A 304 7.05 -7.17 14.88
CA ARG A 304 7.95 -8.28 14.57
C ARG A 304 7.49 -9.53 15.31
N LEU A 305 6.93 -10.51 14.58
CA LEU A 305 6.49 -11.80 15.11
C LEU A 305 7.67 -12.74 15.35
N GLY A 306 8.77 -12.55 14.63
CA GLY A 306 9.95 -13.38 14.73
C GLY A 306 11.12 -12.82 13.91
N PRO A 307 12.26 -13.53 13.86
CA PRO A 307 13.45 -13.04 13.16
C PRO A 307 13.25 -12.81 11.66
N ARG A 308 12.27 -13.48 11.06
CA ARG A 308 12.03 -13.50 9.61
C ARG A 308 10.61 -13.07 9.22
N THR A 309 9.72 -12.86 10.21
CA THR A 309 8.31 -12.60 9.98
C THR A 309 7.89 -11.33 10.70
N THR A 310 7.25 -10.43 10.00
CA THR A 310 6.68 -9.20 10.53
C THR A 310 5.20 -9.16 10.18
N MET A 311 4.38 -8.61 11.05
CA MET A 311 2.98 -8.30 10.78
C MET A 311 2.85 -6.79 10.61
N ASN A 312 2.35 -6.38 9.48
CA ASN A 312 2.11 -4.99 9.15
C ASN A 312 0.61 -4.74 9.10
N MET A 313 0.14 -3.80 9.88
CA MET A 313 -1.27 -3.40 9.93
C MET A 313 -1.38 -1.95 9.52
N ALA A 314 -2.36 -1.63 8.70
CA ALA A 314 -2.64 -0.26 8.28
C ALA A 314 -4.15 0.00 8.34
N LEU A 315 -4.51 1.17 8.87
CA LEU A 315 -5.86 1.71 8.86
C LEU A 315 -5.85 3.00 8.04
N GLY A 316 -6.62 3.02 6.97
CA GLY A 316 -6.89 4.20 6.15
C GLY A 316 -8.24 4.79 6.51
N ILE A 317 -8.31 6.11 6.64
CA ILE A 317 -9.54 6.87 6.86
C ILE A 317 -9.67 7.86 5.72
N GLY A 318 -10.78 7.82 5.00
CA GLY A 318 -11.05 8.71 3.87
C GLY A 318 -11.02 10.18 4.28
N ALA A 319 -10.27 10.98 3.53
CA ALA A 319 -10.15 12.42 3.71
C ALA A 319 -10.83 13.22 2.58
N THR A 320 -11.28 12.53 1.54
CA THR A 320 -12.02 13.13 0.42
C THR A 320 -13.33 12.38 0.19
N PRO A 321 -14.36 13.02 -0.40
CA PRO A 321 -15.66 12.38 -0.61
C PRO A 321 -15.67 11.16 -1.53
N THR A 322 -14.57 10.92 -2.24
CA THR A 322 -14.41 9.81 -3.19
C THR A 322 -13.47 8.71 -2.69
N ALA A 323 -12.88 8.91 -1.51
CA ALA A 323 -12.10 7.89 -0.84
C ALA A 323 -13.04 6.92 -0.10
N PRO A 324 -12.62 5.66 0.10
CA PRO A 324 -13.30 4.77 1.04
C PRO A 324 -13.35 5.40 2.43
N ASP A 325 -14.47 5.23 3.13
CA ASP A 325 -14.61 5.76 4.49
C ASP A 325 -13.57 5.14 5.42
N VAL A 326 -13.41 3.82 5.30
CA VAL A 326 -12.43 3.06 6.09
C VAL A 326 -11.79 1.98 5.21
N GLN A 327 -10.49 1.83 5.37
CA GLN A 327 -9.72 0.75 4.75
C GLN A 327 -8.80 0.13 5.80
N PHE A 328 -8.86 -1.18 5.96
CA PHE A 328 -7.99 -1.92 6.86
C PHE A 328 -7.15 -2.92 6.06
N THR A 329 -5.85 -2.97 6.32
CA THR A 329 -4.93 -3.87 5.62
C THR A 329 -4.03 -4.57 6.62
N VAL A 330 -3.86 -5.88 6.46
CA VAL A 330 -2.88 -6.69 7.19
C VAL A 330 -2.01 -7.41 6.18
N LYS A 331 -0.68 -7.38 6.39
CA LYS A 331 0.32 -8.08 5.58
C LYS A 331 1.26 -8.83 6.52
N VAL A 332 1.67 -10.03 6.14
CA VAL A 332 2.56 -10.86 6.95
C VAL A 332 3.75 -11.34 6.10
N PRO A 333 4.68 -10.41 5.76
CA PRO A 333 5.88 -10.78 5.04
C PRO A 333 6.74 -11.74 5.85
N THR A 334 7.15 -12.83 5.21
CA THR A 334 8.07 -13.83 5.77
C THR A 334 9.23 -14.03 4.80
N ASN A 335 10.45 -13.84 5.30
CA ASN A 335 11.68 -14.04 4.52
C ASN A 335 12.12 -15.50 4.60
N PHE A 336 12.37 -16.10 3.43
CA PHE A 336 12.95 -17.43 3.29
C PHE A 336 14.36 -17.26 2.69
N PHE A 337 15.35 -17.83 3.38
CA PHE A 337 16.80 -17.79 3.06
C PHE A 337 17.49 -16.45 3.25
#